data_3bc568a63a6fd27b85a1a9a57ccaa1fa
#
_entry.id   3bc568a63a6fd27b85a1a9a57ccaa1fa
#
_cell.length_a   1.000
_cell.length_b   1.000
_cell.length_c   1.000
_cell.angle_alpha   90.00
_cell.angle_beta   90.00
_cell.angle_gamma   90.00
#
_symmetry.space_group_name_H-M   'P 1'
#
loop_
_entity.id
_entity.type
_entity.pdbx_description
1 polymer ?
#
loop_
_entity_poly.entity_id
_entity_poly.type
_entity_poly.pdbx_seq_one_letter_code
_entity_poly.pdbx_strand_id
1 'polypeptide(L)'
;MSERRPPVLEVRRLCKAYGRVSALTDVDLHVQRGEVLAVLGNNGAGKSSLVEILAGVVRPDSGTIAVNGTQARIDRPETAHALGIATVFQDLGLCTNMTIVENMYLGRELGGLVLDDATMIEHAGQLLRQLYAGRFRMDAKVADLTGAERQIVAIARSLLGDPSLVVLDEPTAALGVEQRATVLQMIRQLRARGISIVMVSHDLEDVVAVADRVVVLRLGRVSGVFTVRNAVAEQVRSAMSVVPASRVGSYGLFEPVVPPR
;
A
#
# COMPACT_ATOMS: atom_id res chain seq x y z
N MET A 1 -13.32 -24.40 -17.47
CA MET A 1 -12.44 -24.06 -16.32
C MET A 1 -11.89 -22.68 -16.60
N SER A 2 -12.36 -21.66 -15.89
CA SER A 2 -11.82 -20.29 -16.04
C SER A 2 -10.39 -20.30 -15.52
N GLU A 3 -9.40 -20.07 -16.37
CA GLU A 3 -8.01 -19.86 -15.95
C GLU A 3 -8.00 -18.68 -14.99
N ARG A 4 -7.78 -18.93 -13.70
CA ARG A 4 -7.62 -17.87 -12.72
C ARG A 4 -6.34 -17.12 -13.08
N ARG A 5 -6.49 -15.87 -13.49
CA ARG A 5 -5.34 -15.00 -13.74
C ARG A 5 -4.43 -14.99 -12.50
N PRO A 6 -3.10 -15.02 -12.68
CA PRO A 6 -2.18 -14.99 -11.55
C PRO A 6 -2.37 -13.72 -10.71
N PRO A 7 -2.06 -13.77 -9.40
CA PRO A 7 -2.09 -12.60 -8.54
C PRO A 7 -1.15 -11.51 -9.07
N VAL A 8 -1.46 -10.24 -8.78
CA VAL A 8 -0.59 -9.12 -9.16
C VAL A 8 0.72 -9.14 -8.38
N LEU A 9 0.67 -9.59 -7.13
CA LEU A 9 1.84 -9.79 -6.26
C LEU A 9 1.71 -11.13 -5.54
N GLU A 10 2.79 -11.88 -5.48
CA GLU A 10 2.94 -13.06 -4.63
C GLU A 10 4.29 -13.02 -3.92
N VAL A 11 4.26 -13.19 -2.61
CA VAL A 11 5.43 -13.23 -1.74
C VAL A 11 5.44 -14.59 -1.05
N ARG A 12 6.56 -15.31 -1.12
CA ARG A 12 6.69 -16.63 -0.52
C ARG A 12 7.93 -16.72 0.36
N ARG A 13 7.71 -17.16 1.61
CA ARG A 13 8.74 -17.39 2.64
C ARG A 13 9.73 -16.24 2.76
N LEU A 14 9.21 -14.98 2.73
CA LEU A 14 10.05 -13.80 2.78
C LEU A 14 10.66 -13.65 4.17
N CYS A 15 11.98 -13.50 4.21
CA CYS A 15 12.74 -13.26 5.44
C CYS A 15 13.58 -12.00 5.35
N LYS A 16 13.67 -11.28 6.46
CA LYS A 16 14.55 -10.12 6.62
C LYS A 16 15.01 -9.95 8.04
N ALA A 17 16.32 -9.77 8.22
CA ALA A 17 16.92 -9.47 9.52
C ALA A 17 17.80 -8.20 9.44
N TYR A 18 17.86 -7.47 10.52
CA TYR A 18 18.75 -6.34 10.73
C TYR A 18 19.63 -6.65 11.95
N GLY A 19 20.85 -7.11 11.68
CA GLY A 19 21.74 -7.62 12.71
C GLY A 19 21.14 -8.84 13.43
N ARG A 20 20.81 -8.68 14.71
CA ARG A 20 20.19 -9.76 15.52
C ARG A 20 18.67 -9.71 15.55
N VAL A 21 18.06 -8.70 14.94
CA VAL A 21 16.60 -8.53 14.94
C VAL A 21 16.02 -9.10 13.67
N SER A 22 15.21 -10.17 13.79
CA SER A 22 14.43 -10.69 12.68
C SER A 22 13.19 -9.83 12.48
N ALA A 23 13.16 -9.06 11.40
CA ALA A 23 12.05 -8.19 11.05
C ALA A 23 10.93 -8.92 10.31
N LEU A 24 11.28 -9.90 9.46
CA LEU A 24 10.34 -10.77 8.75
C LEU A 24 10.87 -12.20 8.80
N THR A 25 9.97 -13.16 9.03
CA THR A 25 10.30 -14.59 9.09
C THR A 25 9.20 -15.40 8.41
N ASP A 26 9.54 -16.05 7.30
CA ASP A 26 8.65 -16.92 6.51
C ASP A 26 7.30 -16.24 6.20
N VAL A 27 7.33 -15.01 5.71
CA VAL A 27 6.11 -14.27 5.38
C VAL A 27 5.61 -14.71 4.00
N ASP A 28 4.37 -15.20 3.97
CA ASP A 28 3.62 -15.53 2.75
C ASP A 28 2.42 -14.59 2.61
N LEU A 29 2.29 -13.97 1.46
CA LEU A 29 1.10 -13.18 1.11
C LEU A 29 0.93 -13.09 -0.40
N HIS A 30 -0.28 -12.84 -0.83
CA HIS A 30 -0.57 -12.55 -2.24
C HIS A 30 -1.64 -11.47 -2.35
N VAL A 31 -1.63 -10.73 -3.44
CA VAL A 31 -2.61 -9.69 -3.78
C VAL A 31 -3.26 -10.05 -5.12
N GLN A 32 -4.58 -10.13 -5.13
CA GLN A 32 -5.33 -10.35 -6.37
C GLN A 32 -5.45 -9.05 -7.16
N ARG A 33 -5.75 -9.15 -8.46
CA ARG A 33 -5.96 -7.96 -9.29
C ARG A 33 -7.19 -7.19 -8.83
N GLY A 34 -7.04 -5.88 -8.64
CA GLY A 34 -8.11 -4.99 -8.15
C GLY A 34 -8.51 -5.23 -6.70
N GLU A 35 -7.70 -5.95 -5.92
CA GLU A 35 -7.90 -6.19 -4.49
C GLU A 35 -7.25 -5.09 -3.66
N VAL A 36 -7.88 -4.72 -2.56
CA VAL A 36 -7.25 -4.00 -1.45
C VAL A 36 -6.88 -5.01 -0.37
N LEU A 37 -5.61 -5.35 -0.28
CA LEU A 37 -5.05 -6.16 0.80
C LEU A 37 -4.53 -5.23 1.88
N ALA A 38 -5.07 -5.31 3.09
CA ALA A 38 -4.48 -4.64 4.24
C ALA A 38 -3.45 -5.51 4.94
N VAL A 39 -2.33 -4.91 5.32
CA VAL A 39 -1.33 -5.50 6.21
C VAL A 39 -1.42 -4.77 7.54
N LEU A 40 -2.00 -5.44 8.53
CA LEU A 40 -2.27 -4.89 9.86
C LEU A 40 -1.28 -5.46 10.87
N GLY A 41 -0.87 -4.65 11.85
CA GLY A 41 0.03 -5.09 12.91
C GLY A 41 0.49 -3.93 13.78
N ASN A 42 0.94 -4.26 14.99
CA ASN A 42 1.47 -3.27 15.93
C ASN A 42 2.82 -2.72 15.43
N ASN A 43 3.32 -1.68 16.10
CA ASN A 43 4.66 -1.18 15.84
C ASN A 43 5.69 -2.28 16.09
N GLY A 44 6.68 -2.39 15.19
CA GLY A 44 7.67 -3.48 15.24
C GLY A 44 7.19 -4.83 14.69
N ALA A 45 5.99 -4.92 14.12
CA ALA A 45 5.47 -6.17 13.53
C ALA A 45 6.17 -6.58 12.23
N GLY A 46 6.99 -5.72 11.60
CA GLY A 46 7.68 -5.98 10.34
C GLY A 46 7.04 -5.28 9.12
N LYS A 47 5.99 -4.47 9.32
CA LYS A 47 5.24 -3.82 8.24
C LYS A 47 6.13 -2.94 7.35
N SER A 48 6.92 -2.05 7.94
CA SER A 48 7.81 -1.14 7.19
C SER A 48 8.87 -1.90 6.42
N SER A 49 9.43 -2.99 6.99
CA SER A 49 10.39 -3.85 6.27
C SER A 49 9.76 -4.52 5.04
N LEU A 50 8.49 -4.93 5.13
CA LEU A 50 7.75 -5.44 3.98
C LEU A 50 7.58 -4.36 2.90
N VAL A 51 7.18 -3.15 3.29
CA VAL A 51 7.03 -2.01 2.37
C VAL A 51 8.35 -1.67 1.70
N GLU A 52 9.45 -1.56 2.46
CA GLU A 52 10.80 -1.27 1.95
C GLU A 52 11.28 -2.32 0.94
N ILE A 53 10.97 -3.61 1.18
CA ILE A 53 11.31 -4.68 0.24
C ILE A 53 10.49 -4.56 -1.04
N LEU A 54 9.18 -4.33 -0.95
CA LEU A 54 8.31 -4.17 -2.13
C LEU A 54 8.68 -2.91 -2.94
N ALA A 55 9.14 -1.88 -2.26
CA ALA A 55 9.63 -0.64 -2.87
C ALA A 55 11.05 -0.76 -3.48
N GLY A 56 11.77 -1.86 -3.21
CA GLY A 56 13.15 -2.04 -3.68
C GLY A 56 14.20 -1.24 -2.90
N VAL A 57 13.84 -0.68 -1.74
CA VAL A 57 14.77 0.07 -0.87
C VAL A 57 15.69 -0.91 -0.13
N VAL A 58 15.15 -2.05 0.30
CA VAL A 58 15.87 -3.08 1.03
C VAL A 58 15.69 -4.42 0.33
N ARG A 59 16.78 -5.21 0.26
CA ARG A 59 16.72 -6.59 -0.26
C ARG A 59 16.29 -7.57 0.82
N PRO A 60 15.43 -8.55 0.53
CA PRO A 60 15.17 -9.65 1.44
C PRO A 60 16.42 -10.52 1.58
N ASP A 61 16.56 -11.22 2.70
CA ASP A 61 17.64 -12.15 2.93
C ASP A 61 17.34 -13.52 2.28
N SER A 62 16.05 -13.90 2.24
CA SER A 62 15.56 -15.10 1.55
C SER A 62 14.08 -14.95 1.19
N GLY A 63 13.56 -15.92 0.45
CA GLY A 63 12.21 -15.94 -0.07
C GLY A 63 12.14 -15.50 -1.54
N THR A 64 10.94 -15.47 -2.09
CA THR A 64 10.70 -15.09 -3.50
C THR A 64 9.55 -14.10 -3.61
N ILE A 65 9.65 -13.22 -4.59
CA ILE A 65 8.59 -12.30 -4.97
C ILE A 65 8.26 -12.56 -6.44
N ALA A 66 6.98 -12.68 -6.76
CA ALA A 66 6.51 -12.74 -8.12
C ALA A 66 5.52 -11.59 -8.37
N VAL A 67 5.64 -10.94 -9.53
CA VAL A 67 4.77 -9.85 -9.97
C VAL A 67 4.11 -10.31 -11.27
N ASN A 68 2.78 -10.24 -11.32
CA ASN A 68 1.98 -10.72 -12.46
C ASN A 68 2.29 -12.19 -12.86
N GLY A 69 2.60 -13.04 -11.86
CA GLY A 69 2.94 -14.45 -12.04
C GLY A 69 4.38 -14.72 -12.46
N THR A 70 5.20 -13.69 -12.66
CA THR A 70 6.62 -13.83 -13.03
C THR A 70 7.51 -13.53 -11.82
N GLN A 71 8.41 -14.45 -11.48
CA GLN A 71 9.37 -14.22 -10.41
C GLN A 71 10.24 -13.02 -10.72
N ALA A 72 10.36 -12.09 -9.77
CA ALA A 72 11.10 -10.86 -9.93
C ALA A 72 12.09 -10.66 -8.76
N ARG A 73 13.23 -10.06 -9.08
CA ARG A 73 14.17 -9.58 -8.09
C ARG A 73 14.06 -8.07 -7.98
N ILE A 74 13.46 -7.62 -6.89
CA ILE A 74 13.30 -6.18 -6.60
C ILE A 74 14.49 -5.78 -5.73
N ASP A 75 15.48 -5.12 -6.31
CA ASP A 75 16.72 -4.76 -5.62
C ASP A 75 17.02 -3.26 -5.61
N ARG A 76 16.17 -2.47 -6.27
CA ARG A 76 16.20 -1.00 -6.30
C ARG A 76 14.82 -0.45 -6.69
N PRO A 77 14.51 0.82 -6.33
CA PRO A 77 13.21 1.42 -6.59
C PRO A 77 12.82 1.47 -8.07
N GLU A 78 13.77 1.68 -8.96
CA GLU A 78 13.53 1.70 -10.41
C GLU A 78 13.01 0.33 -10.91
N THR A 79 13.52 -0.76 -10.32
CA THR A 79 13.05 -2.13 -10.65
C THR A 79 11.60 -2.32 -10.17
N ALA A 80 11.26 -1.89 -8.96
CA ALA A 80 9.88 -1.95 -8.47
C ALA A 80 8.94 -1.17 -9.39
N HIS A 81 9.32 0.05 -9.76
CA HIS A 81 8.55 0.89 -10.67
C HIS A 81 8.39 0.27 -12.06
N ALA A 82 9.45 -0.29 -12.64
CA ALA A 82 9.41 -0.97 -13.94
C ALA A 82 8.51 -2.21 -13.93
N LEU A 83 8.33 -2.84 -12.76
CA LEU A 83 7.41 -3.96 -12.56
C LEU A 83 5.95 -3.50 -12.30
N GLY A 84 5.70 -2.20 -12.31
CA GLY A 84 4.38 -1.62 -12.06
C GLY A 84 4.00 -1.57 -10.57
N ILE A 85 4.98 -1.54 -9.66
CA ILE A 85 4.77 -1.33 -8.23
C ILE A 85 5.12 0.12 -7.90
N ALA A 86 4.15 0.88 -7.40
CA ALA A 86 4.37 2.22 -6.88
C ALA A 86 4.18 2.22 -5.36
N THR A 87 5.02 2.96 -4.64
CA THR A 87 4.98 3.03 -3.18
C THR A 87 4.82 4.47 -2.72
N VAL A 88 3.90 4.68 -1.78
CA VAL A 88 3.74 5.92 -1.02
C VAL A 88 4.09 5.60 0.42
N PHE A 89 5.22 6.12 0.89
CA PHE A 89 5.69 5.95 2.26
C PHE A 89 4.94 6.88 3.23
N GLN A 90 5.03 6.59 4.51
CA GLN A 90 4.48 7.43 5.58
C GLN A 90 5.05 8.86 5.52
N ASP A 91 6.37 9.01 5.26
CA ASP A 91 6.94 10.27 4.81
C ASP A 91 6.69 10.41 3.30
N LEU A 92 5.84 11.36 2.93
CA LEU A 92 5.37 11.54 1.56
C LEU A 92 6.47 11.97 0.58
N GLY A 93 7.62 12.41 1.10
CA GLY A 93 8.73 12.91 0.30
C GLY A 93 8.30 14.04 -0.65
N LEU A 94 7.46 14.96 -0.16
CA LEU A 94 7.03 16.14 -0.91
C LEU A 94 7.87 17.36 -0.52
N CYS A 95 8.35 18.08 -1.52
CA CYS A 95 9.06 19.34 -1.35
C CYS A 95 8.06 20.47 -1.09
N THR A 96 7.97 20.94 0.15
CA THR A 96 6.94 21.90 0.57
C THR A 96 7.07 23.28 -0.09
N ASN A 97 8.25 23.66 -0.53
CA ASN A 97 8.54 24.92 -1.23
C ASN A 97 8.24 24.87 -2.74
N MET A 98 7.95 23.71 -3.30
CA MET A 98 7.61 23.49 -4.70
C MET A 98 6.09 23.43 -4.89
N THR A 99 5.64 23.68 -6.11
CA THR A 99 4.23 23.55 -6.51
C THR A 99 3.77 22.09 -6.55
N ILE A 100 2.45 21.89 -6.67
CA ILE A 100 1.86 20.55 -6.84
C ILE A 100 2.44 19.88 -8.10
N VAL A 101 2.48 20.58 -9.23
CA VAL A 101 2.95 20.02 -10.50
C VAL A 101 4.43 19.68 -10.43
N GLU A 102 5.27 20.57 -9.92
CA GLU A 102 6.69 20.30 -9.72
C GLU A 102 6.92 19.09 -8.83
N ASN A 103 6.16 18.93 -7.74
CA ASN A 103 6.25 17.73 -6.89
C ASN A 103 5.81 16.45 -7.60
N MET A 104 4.77 16.51 -8.41
CA MET A 104 4.28 15.33 -9.12
C MET A 104 5.28 14.84 -10.17
N TYR A 105 5.94 15.76 -10.87
CA TYR A 105 6.86 15.45 -11.95
C TYR A 105 8.34 15.47 -11.57
N LEU A 106 8.69 15.73 -10.32
CA LEU A 106 10.08 15.79 -9.86
C LEU A 106 10.86 14.53 -10.25
N GLY A 107 11.91 14.72 -11.08
CA GLY A 107 12.75 13.65 -11.60
C GLY A 107 12.13 12.84 -12.74
N ARG A 108 10.99 13.29 -13.28
CA ARG A 108 10.30 12.71 -14.44
C ARG A 108 9.61 13.79 -15.28
N GLU A 109 10.23 14.96 -15.33
CA GLU A 109 9.71 16.12 -16.03
C GLU A 109 9.52 15.81 -17.52
N LEU A 110 8.43 16.33 -18.10
CA LEU A 110 8.18 16.21 -19.54
C LEU A 110 8.88 17.32 -20.31
N GLY A 111 9.32 17.00 -21.54
CA GLY A 111 10.09 17.90 -22.38
C GLY A 111 11.55 17.45 -22.53
N GLY A 112 12.40 18.36 -22.95
CA GLY A 112 13.83 18.10 -23.15
C GLY A 112 14.66 19.24 -22.54
N LEU A 113 15.30 20.07 -23.40
CA LEU A 113 15.99 21.29 -22.95
C LEU A 113 15.02 22.35 -22.39
N VAL A 114 13.75 22.28 -22.77
CA VAL A 114 12.66 23.13 -22.25
C VAL A 114 11.58 22.21 -21.69
N LEU A 115 11.10 22.52 -20.49
CA LEU A 115 10.05 21.76 -19.84
C LEU A 115 8.70 22.00 -20.55
N ASP A 116 7.89 20.97 -20.67
CA ASP A 116 6.52 21.04 -21.16
C ASP A 116 5.54 21.23 -20.00
N ASP A 117 5.58 22.42 -19.38
CA ASP A 117 4.76 22.77 -18.24
C ASP A 117 3.26 22.64 -18.53
N ALA A 118 2.84 22.98 -19.75
CA ALA A 118 1.43 22.94 -20.14
C ALA A 118 0.87 21.51 -20.07
N THR A 119 1.58 20.55 -20.65
CA THR A 119 1.20 19.12 -20.61
C THR A 119 1.26 18.57 -19.18
N MET A 120 2.30 18.92 -18.41
CA MET A 120 2.41 18.50 -17.00
C MET A 120 1.24 19.03 -16.16
N ILE A 121 0.88 20.30 -16.29
CA ILE A 121 -0.25 20.92 -15.59
C ILE A 121 -1.58 20.24 -15.96
N GLU A 122 -1.80 20.00 -17.25
CA GLU A 122 -3.02 19.36 -17.73
C GLU A 122 -3.16 17.93 -17.19
N HIS A 123 -2.14 17.10 -17.32
CA HIS A 123 -2.16 15.71 -16.85
C HIS A 123 -2.29 15.63 -15.33
N ALA A 124 -1.53 16.42 -14.57
CA ALA A 124 -1.64 16.48 -13.11
C ALA A 124 -3.06 16.87 -12.69
N GLY A 125 -3.61 17.92 -13.33
CA GLY A 125 -4.95 18.39 -13.06
C GLY A 125 -6.04 17.37 -13.41
N GLN A 126 -5.90 16.64 -14.51
CA GLN A 126 -6.82 15.54 -14.87
C GLN A 126 -6.78 14.42 -13.85
N LEU A 127 -5.59 13.97 -13.45
CA LEU A 127 -5.43 12.88 -12.48
C LEU A 127 -5.99 13.26 -11.11
N LEU A 128 -5.67 14.46 -10.61
CA LEU A 128 -6.17 14.92 -9.32
C LEU A 128 -7.71 15.09 -9.30
N ARG A 129 -8.31 15.64 -10.37
CA ARG A 129 -9.79 15.71 -10.50
C ARG A 129 -10.46 14.34 -10.51
N GLN A 130 -9.76 13.33 -11.00
CA GLN A 130 -10.28 11.98 -10.99
C GLN A 130 -10.23 11.31 -9.61
N LEU A 131 -9.31 11.73 -8.73
CA LEU A 131 -9.08 11.14 -7.43
C LEU A 131 -9.79 11.89 -6.30
N TYR A 132 -10.06 13.15 -6.51
CA TYR A 132 -10.59 14.03 -5.46
C TYR A 132 -11.58 15.04 -6.03
N ALA A 133 -12.74 15.14 -5.38
CA ALA A 133 -13.80 16.07 -5.79
C ALA A 133 -13.48 17.56 -5.53
N GLY A 134 -12.47 17.82 -4.69
CA GLY A 134 -11.98 19.18 -4.43
C GLY A 134 -11.20 19.74 -5.61
N ARG A 135 -10.93 21.04 -5.53
CA ARG A 135 -10.18 21.76 -6.56
C ARG A 135 -8.76 22.05 -6.08
N PHE A 136 -7.77 21.56 -6.81
CA PHE A 136 -6.38 21.95 -6.63
C PHE A 136 -6.04 23.13 -7.56
N ARG A 137 -5.34 24.11 -7.02
CA ARG A 137 -4.60 25.07 -7.83
C ARG A 137 -3.24 24.45 -8.13
N MET A 138 -2.96 24.19 -9.40
CA MET A 138 -1.75 23.47 -9.82
C MET A 138 -0.46 24.25 -9.49
N ASP A 139 -0.57 25.59 -9.41
CA ASP A 139 0.48 26.51 -9.01
C ASP A 139 0.61 26.70 -7.49
N ALA A 140 -0.28 26.12 -6.69
CA ALA A 140 -0.20 26.18 -5.23
C ALA A 140 1.01 25.42 -4.73
N LYS A 141 1.69 25.95 -3.73
CA LYS A 141 2.79 25.26 -3.05
C LYS A 141 2.24 24.15 -2.15
N VAL A 142 2.99 23.06 -2.06
CA VAL A 142 2.63 21.94 -1.17
C VAL A 142 2.58 22.38 0.30
N ALA A 143 3.32 23.44 0.68
CA ALA A 143 3.24 24.03 2.03
C ALA A 143 1.81 24.46 2.39
N ASP A 144 1.03 24.95 1.42
CA ASP A 144 -0.31 25.52 1.62
C ASP A 144 -1.42 24.44 1.70
N LEU A 145 -1.07 23.17 1.44
CA LEU A 145 -2.00 22.05 1.43
C LEU A 145 -2.26 21.50 2.83
N THR A 146 -3.48 21.02 3.05
CA THR A 146 -3.83 20.20 4.22
C THR A 146 -3.13 18.85 4.20
N GLY A 147 -3.12 18.13 5.32
CA GLY A 147 -2.53 16.79 5.41
C GLY A 147 -3.14 15.82 4.39
N ALA A 148 -4.48 15.81 4.25
CA ALA A 148 -5.17 14.97 3.27
C ALA A 148 -4.82 15.34 1.82
N GLU A 149 -4.76 16.64 1.50
CA GLU A 149 -4.38 17.09 0.16
C GLU A 149 -2.95 16.70 -0.18
N ARG A 150 -2.02 16.80 0.76
CA ARG A 150 -0.65 16.29 0.57
C ARG A 150 -0.65 14.79 0.30
N GLN A 151 -1.43 14.01 1.06
CA GLN A 151 -1.58 12.58 0.85
C GLN A 151 -2.11 12.27 -0.56
N ILE A 152 -3.15 13.00 -1.00
CA ILE A 152 -3.74 12.85 -2.34
C ILE A 152 -2.71 13.17 -3.43
N VAL A 153 -1.95 14.25 -3.28
CA VAL A 153 -0.88 14.61 -4.22
C VAL A 153 0.20 13.53 -4.29
N ALA A 154 0.64 12.98 -3.15
CA ALA A 154 1.63 11.91 -3.10
C ALA A 154 1.12 10.63 -3.80
N ILE A 155 -0.14 10.26 -3.57
CA ILE A 155 -0.76 9.12 -4.24
C ILE A 155 -0.92 9.42 -5.74
N ALA A 156 -1.39 10.62 -6.13
CA ALA A 156 -1.48 11.00 -7.53
C ALA A 156 -0.12 10.93 -8.25
N ARG A 157 0.96 11.42 -7.60
CA ARG A 157 2.33 11.29 -8.09
C ARG A 157 2.72 9.83 -8.36
N SER A 158 2.32 8.92 -7.48
CA SER A 158 2.62 7.49 -7.63
C SER A 158 1.90 6.84 -8.82
N LEU A 159 0.78 7.41 -9.26
CA LEU A 159 -0.02 6.90 -10.38
C LEU A 159 0.42 7.38 -11.76
N LEU A 160 1.34 8.34 -11.86
CA LEU A 160 1.83 8.85 -13.16
C LEU A 160 2.50 7.79 -14.05
N GLY A 161 2.92 6.67 -13.47
CA GLY A 161 3.53 5.53 -14.19
C GLY A 161 2.57 4.38 -14.48
N ASP A 162 1.26 4.58 -14.38
CA ASP A 162 0.22 3.54 -14.57
C ASP A 162 0.52 2.23 -13.80
N PRO A 163 0.74 2.27 -12.48
CA PRO A 163 1.09 1.09 -11.72
C PRO A 163 -0.07 0.09 -11.66
N SER A 164 0.25 -1.20 -11.69
CA SER A 164 -0.72 -2.28 -11.45
C SER A 164 -0.95 -2.54 -9.96
N LEU A 165 0.00 -2.10 -9.12
CA LEU A 165 -0.02 -2.24 -7.66
C LEU A 165 0.46 -0.95 -7.01
N VAL A 166 -0.31 -0.44 -6.06
CA VAL A 166 0.08 0.69 -5.21
C VAL A 166 0.24 0.20 -3.76
N VAL A 167 1.40 0.46 -3.17
CA VAL A 167 1.68 0.18 -1.76
C VAL A 167 1.56 1.49 -0.98
N LEU A 168 0.67 1.52 0.00
CA LEU A 168 0.39 2.70 0.84
C LEU A 168 0.83 2.39 2.28
N ASP A 169 1.83 3.11 2.77
CA ASP A 169 2.32 2.94 4.14
C ASP A 169 1.68 3.98 5.06
N GLU A 170 0.80 3.52 5.96
CA GLU A 170 0.09 4.33 6.95
C GLU A 170 -0.62 5.58 6.33
N PRO A 171 -1.44 5.42 5.26
CA PRO A 171 -1.92 6.54 4.45
C PRO A 171 -2.85 7.50 5.20
N THR A 172 -3.36 7.13 6.36
CA THR A 172 -4.29 7.90 7.19
C THR A 172 -3.68 8.36 8.51
N ALA A 173 -2.41 8.03 8.74
CA ALA A 173 -1.72 8.41 9.98
C ALA A 173 -1.70 9.94 10.15
N ALA A 174 -1.89 10.39 11.38
CA ALA A 174 -1.88 11.81 11.77
C ALA A 174 -2.94 12.71 11.07
N LEU A 175 -3.96 12.11 10.43
CA LEU A 175 -5.07 12.82 9.82
C LEU A 175 -6.28 12.93 10.77
N GLY A 176 -6.96 14.07 10.75
CA GLY A 176 -8.27 14.22 11.43
C GLY A 176 -9.37 13.39 10.74
N VAL A 177 -10.50 13.21 11.42
CA VAL A 177 -11.60 12.30 11.00
C VAL A 177 -12.07 12.57 9.56
N GLU A 178 -12.33 13.83 9.21
CA GLU A 178 -12.79 14.20 7.85
C GLU A 178 -11.72 13.96 6.79
N GLN A 179 -10.47 14.25 7.13
CA GLN A 179 -9.33 14.03 6.25
C GLN A 179 -9.08 12.54 6.00
N ARG A 180 -9.21 11.70 7.03
CA ARG A 180 -9.16 10.22 6.92
C ARG A 180 -10.24 9.71 5.97
N ALA A 181 -11.49 10.16 6.16
CA ALA A 181 -12.61 9.76 5.30
C ALA A 181 -12.33 10.06 3.82
N THR A 182 -11.73 11.22 3.53
CA THR A 182 -11.35 11.64 2.17
C THR A 182 -10.31 10.68 1.56
N VAL A 183 -9.25 10.33 2.30
CA VAL A 183 -8.21 9.41 1.82
C VAL A 183 -8.78 8.00 1.62
N LEU A 184 -9.61 7.51 2.54
CA LEU A 184 -10.26 6.20 2.41
C LEU A 184 -11.20 6.14 1.21
N GLN A 185 -11.92 7.23 0.93
CA GLN A 185 -12.76 7.31 -0.26
C GLN A 185 -11.93 7.24 -1.54
N MET A 186 -10.78 7.90 -1.58
CA MET A 186 -9.85 7.82 -2.71
C MET A 186 -9.32 6.38 -2.92
N ILE A 187 -8.97 5.67 -1.85
CA ILE A 187 -8.55 4.25 -1.93
C ILE A 187 -9.66 3.40 -2.57
N ARG A 188 -10.94 3.61 -2.19
CA ARG A 188 -12.08 2.92 -2.82
C ARG A 188 -12.21 3.26 -4.30
N GLN A 189 -11.97 4.50 -4.70
CA GLN A 189 -12.00 4.91 -6.11
C GLN A 189 -10.89 4.26 -6.91
N LEU A 190 -9.66 4.17 -6.38
CA LEU A 190 -8.55 3.47 -7.02
C LEU A 190 -8.87 1.98 -7.23
N ARG A 191 -9.41 1.32 -6.20
CA ARG A 191 -9.90 -0.06 -6.32
C ARG A 191 -10.97 -0.21 -7.41
N ALA A 192 -11.95 0.68 -7.44
CA ALA A 192 -13.03 0.65 -8.43
C ALA A 192 -12.51 0.79 -9.88
N ARG A 193 -11.33 1.37 -10.07
CA ARG A 193 -10.60 1.45 -11.35
C ARG A 193 -9.77 0.20 -11.67
N GLY A 194 -9.77 -0.79 -10.79
CA GLY A 194 -9.01 -2.02 -10.97
C GLY A 194 -7.56 -1.96 -10.51
N ILE A 195 -7.14 -0.88 -9.85
CA ILE A 195 -5.80 -0.77 -9.25
C ILE A 195 -5.76 -1.65 -8.02
N SER A 196 -4.75 -2.50 -7.93
CA SER A 196 -4.51 -3.34 -6.76
C SER A 196 -3.77 -2.53 -5.69
N ILE A 197 -4.11 -2.73 -4.41
CA ILE A 197 -3.56 -1.93 -3.34
C ILE A 197 -3.08 -2.83 -2.19
N VAL A 198 -1.88 -2.57 -1.70
CA VAL A 198 -1.43 -3.02 -0.38
C VAL A 198 -1.49 -1.81 0.54
N MET A 199 -2.37 -1.84 1.53
CA MET A 199 -2.50 -0.80 2.55
C MET A 199 -1.90 -1.29 3.85
N VAL A 200 -0.83 -0.69 4.29
CA VAL A 200 -0.24 -0.95 5.61
C VAL A 200 -0.87 -0.01 6.62
N SER A 201 -1.38 -0.54 7.73
CA SER A 201 -1.97 0.27 8.80
C SER A 201 -1.87 -0.43 10.15
N HIS A 202 -2.01 0.34 11.23
CA HIS A 202 -2.27 -0.17 12.57
C HIS A 202 -3.71 0.12 13.02
N ASP A 203 -4.50 0.82 12.21
CA ASP A 203 -5.89 1.19 12.49
C ASP A 203 -6.86 0.21 11.83
N LEU A 204 -7.57 -0.55 12.67
CA LEU A 204 -8.52 -1.55 12.20
C LEU A 204 -9.77 -0.93 11.54
N GLU A 205 -10.20 0.25 11.99
CA GLU A 205 -11.40 0.90 11.46
C GLU A 205 -11.18 1.33 10.00
N ASP A 206 -10.01 1.92 9.72
CA ASP A 206 -9.62 2.29 8.36
C ASP A 206 -9.51 1.07 7.45
N VAL A 207 -8.90 -0.01 7.97
CA VAL A 207 -8.76 -1.27 7.23
C VAL A 207 -10.12 -1.86 6.89
N VAL A 208 -11.03 -1.98 7.86
CA VAL A 208 -12.38 -2.51 7.64
C VAL A 208 -13.17 -1.66 6.65
N ALA A 209 -12.89 -0.35 6.60
CA ALA A 209 -13.59 0.55 5.70
C ALA A 209 -13.26 0.31 4.22
N VAL A 210 -12.06 -0.17 3.86
CA VAL A 210 -11.60 -0.22 2.46
C VAL A 210 -11.07 -1.56 1.98
N ALA A 211 -10.58 -2.44 2.89
CA ALA A 211 -9.91 -3.66 2.51
C ALA A 211 -10.89 -4.78 2.13
N ASP A 212 -10.46 -5.65 1.23
CA ASP A 212 -11.11 -6.93 0.91
C ASP A 212 -10.62 -8.04 1.83
N ARG A 213 -9.32 -8.07 2.06
CA ARG A 213 -8.64 -9.02 2.94
C ARG A 213 -7.65 -8.31 3.83
N VAL A 214 -7.40 -8.93 4.99
CA VAL A 214 -6.42 -8.47 5.98
C VAL A 214 -5.44 -9.57 6.26
N VAL A 215 -4.16 -9.27 6.16
CA VAL A 215 -3.05 -10.06 6.68
C VAL A 215 -2.58 -9.41 7.97
N VAL A 216 -2.60 -10.16 9.07
CA VAL A 216 -2.09 -9.67 10.35
C VAL A 216 -0.64 -10.10 10.50
N LEU A 217 0.26 -9.11 10.58
CA LEU A 217 1.66 -9.33 10.94
C LEU A 217 1.87 -9.17 12.44
N ARG A 218 2.62 -10.10 13.01
CA ARG A 218 3.02 -10.07 14.42
C ARG A 218 4.42 -10.64 14.58
N LEU A 219 5.32 -9.86 15.17
CA LEU A 219 6.72 -10.27 15.39
C LEU A 219 7.37 -10.86 14.12
N GLY A 220 7.17 -10.20 12.99
CA GLY A 220 7.74 -10.59 11.71
C GLY A 220 7.08 -11.80 11.03
N ARG A 221 5.98 -12.33 11.55
CA ARG A 221 5.26 -13.49 10.99
C ARG A 221 3.81 -13.17 10.68
N VAL A 222 3.23 -13.88 9.72
CA VAL A 222 1.77 -13.83 9.49
C VAL A 222 1.08 -14.61 10.61
N SER A 223 0.26 -13.93 11.40
CA SER A 223 -0.51 -14.53 12.48
C SER A 223 -1.96 -14.86 12.09
N GLY A 224 -2.46 -14.31 10.99
CA GLY A 224 -3.78 -14.61 10.45
C GLY A 224 -4.03 -13.91 9.12
N VAL A 225 -4.94 -14.49 8.32
CA VAL A 225 -5.46 -13.91 7.08
C VAL A 225 -6.97 -13.96 7.14
N PHE A 226 -7.62 -12.82 6.92
CA PHE A 226 -9.07 -12.67 7.07
C PHE A 226 -9.67 -11.99 5.86
N THR A 227 -10.91 -12.37 5.51
CA THR A 227 -11.73 -11.61 4.55
C THR A 227 -12.57 -10.60 5.33
N VAL A 228 -12.57 -9.33 4.92
CA VAL A 228 -13.34 -8.28 5.59
C VAL A 228 -14.82 -8.47 5.30
N ARG A 229 -15.55 -9.02 6.25
CA ARG A 229 -17.01 -9.08 6.34
C ARG A 229 -17.42 -8.80 7.79
N ASN A 230 -18.64 -8.38 8.04
CA ASN A 230 -19.15 -7.76 9.26
C ASN A 230 -18.84 -8.42 10.63
N ALA A 231 -18.16 -9.55 10.72
CA ALA A 231 -17.86 -10.25 11.97
C ALA A 231 -16.37 -10.27 12.38
N VAL A 232 -15.49 -9.60 11.62
CA VAL A 232 -14.04 -9.85 11.64
C VAL A 232 -13.25 -9.01 12.66
N ALA A 233 -13.81 -7.90 13.17
CA ALA A 233 -13.05 -6.95 13.99
C ALA A 233 -12.43 -7.59 15.26
N GLU A 234 -13.17 -8.46 15.93
CA GLU A 234 -12.71 -9.09 17.18
C GLU A 234 -11.65 -10.16 16.93
N GLN A 235 -11.80 -10.94 15.85
CA GLN A 235 -10.82 -11.95 15.44
C GLN A 235 -9.49 -11.31 15.01
N VAL A 236 -9.56 -10.20 14.27
CA VAL A 236 -8.37 -9.44 13.85
C VAL A 236 -7.67 -8.83 15.07
N ARG A 237 -8.42 -8.24 16.02
CA ARG A 237 -7.85 -7.73 17.29
C ARG A 237 -7.18 -8.85 18.09
N SER A 238 -7.80 -10.03 18.16
CA SER A 238 -7.20 -11.20 18.82
C SER A 238 -5.90 -11.63 18.18
N ALA A 239 -5.82 -11.65 16.84
CA ALA A 239 -4.60 -11.99 16.11
C ALA A 239 -3.46 -10.95 16.30
N MET A 240 -3.81 -9.70 16.58
CA MET A 240 -2.84 -8.63 16.92
C MET A 240 -2.33 -8.73 18.36
N SER A 241 -3.14 -9.29 19.29
CA SER A 241 -2.82 -9.31 20.72
C SER A 241 -1.89 -10.45 21.11
N VAL A 242 -1.20 -10.27 22.24
CA VAL A 242 -0.23 -11.24 22.81
C VAL A 242 -0.90 -12.33 23.63
N VAL A 243 -2.20 -12.62 23.50
CA VAL A 243 -2.86 -13.67 24.29
C VAL A 243 -2.49 -15.04 23.72
N PRO A 244 -1.94 -15.97 24.54
CA PRO A 244 -1.65 -17.33 24.09
C PRO A 244 -2.93 -18.02 23.62
N ALA A 245 -2.83 -18.89 22.63
CA ALA A 245 -3.93 -19.61 21.98
C ALA A 245 -4.75 -20.55 22.88
N SER A 246 -4.59 -20.52 24.20
CA SER A 246 -5.29 -21.38 25.17
C SER A 246 -6.69 -20.91 25.58
N ARG A 247 -7.20 -19.81 24.99
CA ARG A 247 -8.57 -19.29 25.29
C ARG A 247 -9.35 -18.86 24.06
N VAL A 248 -9.26 -19.56 22.96
CA VAL A 248 -10.22 -19.39 21.86
C VAL A 248 -11.16 -20.57 21.89
N GLY A 249 -12.31 -20.35 22.56
CA GLY A 249 -13.42 -21.27 22.49
C GLY A 249 -13.89 -21.45 21.05
N SER A 250 -14.24 -22.66 20.70
CA SER A 250 -14.80 -23.09 19.42
C SER A 250 -16.01 -22.25 19.03
N TYR A 251 -15.81 -21.23 18.23
CA TYR A 251 -16.88 -20.62 17.46
C TYR A 251 -16.68 -21.00 16.00
N GLY A 252 -17.47 -21.99 15.56
CA GLY A 252 -17.51 -22.46 14.21
C GLY A 252 -17.93 -21.36 13.23
N LEU A 253 -17.52 -21.60 11.96
CA LEU A 253 -17.90 -20.94 10.71
C LEU A 253 -16.93 -19.85 10.18
N PHE A 254 -15.63 -20.12 10.11
CA PHE A 254 -14.79 -19.53 9.08
C PHE A 254 -13.63 -20.49 8.77
N GLU A 255 -13.63 -21.05 7.57
CA GLU A 255 -12.46 -21.77 7.08
C GLU A 255 -11.32 -20.77 6.89
N PRO A 256 -10.14 -21.02 7.50
CA PRO A 256 -8.95 -20.26 7.16
C PRO A 256 -8.64 -20.50 5.67
N VAL A 257 -8.42 -19.42 4.91
CA VAL A 257 -7.90 -19.56 3.55
C VAL A 257 -6.45 -20.05 3.69
N VAL A 258 -6.30 -21.38 3.64
CA VAL A 258 -4.97 -22.01 3.58
C VAL A 258 -4.42 -21.69 2.19
N PRO A 259 -3.21 -21.09 2.08
CA PRO A 259 -2.58 -20.92 0.78
C PRO A 259 -2.40 -22.30 0.15
N PRO A 260 -2.63 -22.49 -1.15
CA PRO A 260 -2.39 -23.76 -1.82
C PRO A 260 -0.90 -24.13 -1.70
N ARG A 261 -0.67 -25.40 -1.37
CA ARG A 261 0.68 -26.01 -1.26
C ARG A 261 1.40 -26.00 -2.61
#